data_af80bceb53c764c8a78c0d9acc3f2a27
#
_entry.id   af80bceb53c764c8a78c0d9acc3f2a27
#
_cell.length_a   1.000
_cell.length_b   1.000
_cell.length_c   1.000
_cell.angle_alpha   90.00
_cell.angle_beta   90.00
_cell.angle_gamma   90.00
#
_symmetry.space_group_name_H-M   'P 1'
#
loop_
_entity.id
_entity.type
_entity.pdbx_description
1 polymer ?
#
loop_
_entity_poly.entity_id
_entity_poly.type
_entity_poly.pdbx_seq_one_letter_code
_entity_poly.pdbx_strand_id
1 'polypeptide(L)'
;MAARILIVILSLAGLANALYFTFAYYGRIKRARWVPEILCAREGSSCVTVVQTPYARVFGVPNSLLGIVYYVALMVGATMGWSYGINLSIQFTSLKYPFGLVLLFLASAVTVVLGFYLIYALRRKLHTHCPLCYLGHALNAILFILLLVVIW
;
A
#
# COMPACT_ATOMS: atom_id res chain seq x y z
N MET A 1 -15.04 14.85 8.00
CA MET A 1 -15.20 14.71 6.54
C MET A 1 -13.85 14.80 5.81
N ALA A 2 -13.03 15.82 6.05
CA ALA A 2 -11.75 16.02 5.35
C ALA A 2 -10.80 14.80 5.40
N ALA A 3 -10.60 14.16 6.54
CA ALA A 3 -9.73 13.00 6.67
C ALA A 3 -10.17 11.81 5.78
N ARG A 4 -11.48 11.56 5.65
CA ARG A 4 -12.00 10.48 4.79
C ARG A 4 -11.73 10.74 3.31
N ILE A 5 -11.93 11.99 2.86
CA ILE A 5 -11.64 12.38 1.47
C ILE A 5 -10.13 12.21 1.19
N LEU A 6 -9.29 12.63 2.12
CA LEU A 6 -7.84 12.50 2.00
C LEU A 6 -7.41 11.02 1.95
N ILE A 7 -8.00 10.15 2.77
CA ILE A 7 -7.76 8.70 2.72
C ILE A 7 -8.12 8.14 1.35
N VAL A 8 -9.26 8.52 0.77
CA VAL A 8 -9.68 8.06 -0.56
C VAL A 8 -8.68 8.50 -1.63
N ILE A 9 -8.29 9.78 -1.64
CA ILE A 9 -7.35 10.32 -2.63
C ILE A 9 -5.98 9.63 -2.54
N LEU A 10 -5.44 9.49 -1.33
CA LEU A 10 -4.14 8.84 -1.12
C LEU A 10 -4.20 7.34 -1.42
N SER A 11 -5.33 6.68 -1.12
CA SER A 11 -5.53 5.27 -1.49
C SER A 11 -5.63 5.07 -3.00
N LEU A 12 -6.23 6.00 -3.75
CA LEU A 12 -6.21 5.98 -5.21
C LEU A 12 -4.79 6.11 -5.77
N ALA A 13 -3.99 7.02 -5.23
CA ALA A 13 -2.59 7.18 -5.62
C ALA A 13 -1.77 5.91 -5.29
N GLY A 14 -1.98 5.33 -4.11
CA GLY A 14 -1.36 4.08 -3.70
C GLY A 14 -1.78 2.89 -4.56
N LEU A 15 -3.06 2.81 -4.92
CA LEU A 15 -3.60 1.80 -5.83
C LEU A 15 -2.96 1.89 -7.22
N ALA A 16 -2.85 3.10 -7.78
CA ALA A 16 -2.19 3.32 -9.07
C ALA A 16 -0.72 2.85 -9.03
N ASN A 17 0.00 3.17 -7.96
CA ASN A 17 1.37 2.72 -7.74
C ASN A 17 1.46 1.19 -7.61
N ALA A 18 0.55 0.55 -6.86
CA ALA A 18 0.51 -0.90 -6.69
C ALA A 18 0.16 -1.63 -7.99
N LEU A 19 -0.77 -1.09 -8.79
CA LEU A 19 -1.09 -1.60 -10.13
C LEU A 19 0.12 -1.52 -11.07
N TYR A 20 0.83 -0.39 -11.06
CA TYR A 20 2.05 -0.24 -11.84
C TYR A 20 3.06 -1.33 -11.51
N PHE A 21 3.37 -1.57 -10.23
CA PHE A 21 4.28 -2.62 -9.82
C PHE A 21 3.79 -4.03 -10.14
N THR A 22 2.47 -4.26 -10.06
CA THR A 22 1.89 -5.55 -10.44
C THR A 22 2.05 -5.81 -11.94
N PHE A 23 1.79 -4.82 -12.79
CA PHE A 23 2.03 -4.94 -14.23
C PHE A 23 3.52 -5.09 -14.56
N ALA A 24 4.40 -4.41 -13.82
CA ALA A 24 5.85 -4.58 -13.95
C ALA A 24 6.28 -6.01 -13.60
N TYR A 25 5.73 -6.56 -12.53
CA TYR A 25 6.02 -7.93 -12.10
C TYR A 25 5.65 -8.97 -13.16
N TYR A 26 4.49 -8.83 -13.79
CA TYR A 26 4.02 -9.73 -14.86
C TYR A 26 4.59 -9.40 -16.25
N GLY A 27 5.54 -8.48 -16.37
CA GLY A 27 6.15 -8.11 -17.64
C GLY A 27 5.21 -7.44 -18.64
N ARG A 28 4.07 -6.92 -18.17
CA ARG A 28 3.06 -6.29 -19.03
C ARG A 28 3.31 -4.79 -19.29
N ILE A 29 4.33 -4.21 -18.68
CA ILE A 29 4.72 -2.83 -18.96
C ILE A 29 5.55 -2.81 -20.24
N LYS A 30 4.88 -2.74 -21.38
CA LYS A 30 5.48 -2.29 -22.63
C LYS A 30 5.56 -0.76 -22.53
N ARG A 31 6.80 -0.21 -22.59
CA ARG A 31 7.14 1.21 -22.76
C ARG A 31 5.95 2.17 -22.62
N ALA A 32 5.55 2.49 -21.41
CA ALA A 32 4.50 3.46 -21.19
C ALA A 32 5.05 4.84 -21.55
N ARG A 33 4.74 5.35 -22.74
CA ARG A 33 5.11 6.68 -23.23
C ARG A 33 4.68 7.83 -22.29
N TRP A 34 3.84 7.52 -21.32
CA TRP A 34 3.21 8.48 -20.42
C TRP A 34 3.93 8.67 -19.08
N VAL A 35 4.84 7.75 -18.74
CA VAL A 35 5.59 7.85 -17.47
C VAL A 35 6.91 8.52 -17.76
N PRO A 36 7.23 9.66 -17.15
CA PRO A 36 8.52 10.32 -17.31
C PRO A 36 9.66 9.35 -17.02
N GLU A 37 10.74 9.39 -17.79
CA GLU A 37 11.91 8.52 -17.64
C GLU A 37 12.50 8.54 -16.21
N ILE A 38 12.26 9.62 -15.49
CA ILE A 38 12.63 9.83 -14.09
C ILE A 38 11.90 8.86 -13.14
N LEU A 39 10.71 8.36 -13.52
CA LEU A 39 9.84 7.53 -12.70
C LEU A 39 9.92 6.03 -13.03
N CYS A 40 11.08 5.52 -13.41
CA CYS A 40 11.30 4.09 -13.61
C CYS A 40 10.61 3.46 -14.86
N ALA A 41 10.31 4.24 -15.89
CA ALA A 41 9.58 3.77 -17.09
C ALA A 41 10.42 2.96 -18.09
N ARG A 42 11.70 2.73 -17.85
CA ARG A 42 12.60 1.97 -18.74
C ARG A 42 12.57 0.48 -18.43
N GLU A 43 12.53 -0.35 -19.47
CA GLU A 43 12.89 -1.77 -19.36
C GLU A 43 14.31 -1.86 -18.80
N GLY A 44 14.49 -2.62 -17.70
CA GLY A 44 15.76 -2.66 -16.94
C GLY A 44 15.93 -1.53 -15.93
N SER A 45 14.92 -0.69 -15.71
CA SER A 45 14.94 0.30 -14.64
C SER A 45 15.04 -0.40 -13.27
N SER A 46 15.63 0.30 -12.30
CA SER A 46 15.76 -0.19 -10.93
C SER A 46 14.42 -0.63 -10.31
N CYS A 47 13.30 -0.01 -10.69
CA CYS A 47 11.99 -0.37 -10.19
C CYS A 47 11.49 -1.71 -10.71
N VAL A 48 11.69 -2.04 -11.99
CA VAL A 48 11.32 -3.34 -12.58
C VAL A 48 12.18 -4.45 -12.00
N THR A 49 13.47 -4.19 -11.83
CA THR A 49 14.41 -5.15 -11.23
C THR A 49 14.05 -5.46 -9.78
N VAL A 50 13.70 -4.44 -8.99
CA VAL A 50 13.34 -4.59 -7.57
C VAL A 50 12.11 -5.49 -7.39
N VAL A 51 11.08 -5.33 -8.24
CA VAL A 51 9.83 -6.12 -8.14
C VAL A 51 10.05 -7.61 -8.39
N GLN A 52 11.07 -7.98 -9.14
CA GLN A 52 11.41 -9.37 -9.44
C GLN A 52 12.25 -10.04 -8.33
N THR A 53 12.75 -9.26 -7.37
CA THR A 53 13.57 -9.81 -6.28
C THR A 53 12.73 -10.58 -5.25
N PRO A 54 13.34 -11.51 -4.50
CA PRO A 54 12.66 -12.21 -3.40
C PRO A 54 12.11 -11.25 -2.33
N TYR A 55 12.76 -10.10 -2.14
CA TYR A 55 12.35 -9.07 -1.18
C TYR A 55 11.00 -8.42 -1.52
N ALA A 56 10.60 -8.41 -2.79
CA ALA A 56 9.31 -7.88 -3.22
C ALA A 56 8.14 -8.84 -2.99
N ARG A 57 8.37 -9.99 -2.36
CA ARG A 57 7.36 -11.01 -2.07
C ARG A 57 7.16 -11.17 -0.57
N VAL A 58 5.90 -11.27 -0.18
CA VAL A 58 5.49 -11.60 1.18
C VAL A 58 4.70 -12.91 1.10
N PHE A 59 5.14 -13.96 1.78
CA PHE A 59 4.55 -15.30 1.69
C PHE A 59 4.44 -15.85 0.26
N GLY A 60 5.40 -15.53 -0.61
CA GLY A 60 5.38 -15.96 -2.02
C GLY A 60 4.52 -15.11 -2.95
N VAL A 61 3.72 -14.19 -2.43
CA VAL A 61 2.85 -13.29 -3.19
C VAL A 61 3.56 -11.94 -3.38
N PRO A 62 3.49 -11.33 -4.59
CA PRO A 62 4.01 -9.98 -4.80
C PRO A 62 3.38 -8.99 -3.82
N ASN A 63 4.22 -8.19 -3.16
CA ASN A 63 3.76 -7.19 -2.19
C ASN A 63 2.79 -6.18 -2.82
N SER A 64 2.93 -5.90 -4.11
CA SER A 64 2.03 -5.03 -4.87
C SER A 64 0.58 -5.57 -4.93
N LEU A 65 0.37 -6.89 -5.03
CA LEU A 65 -0.97 -7.48 -4.99
C LEU A 65 -1.63 -7.29 -3.63
N LEU A 66 -0.87 -7.50 -2.55
CA LEU A 66 -1.37 -7.21 -1.20
C LEU A 66 -1.70 -5.73 -1.03
N GLY A 67 -0.89 -4.84 -1.65
CA GLY A 67 -1.14 -3.41 -1.70
C GLY A 67 -2.47 -3.07 -2.39
N ILE A 68 -2.80 -3.72 -3.51
CA ILE A 68 -4.09 -3.52 -4.19
C ILE A 68 -5.25 -3.82 -3.25
N VAL A 69 -5.24 -4.99 -2.61
CA VAL A 69 -6.29 -5.39 -1.66
C VAL A 69 -6.41 -4.38 -0.52
N TYR A 70 -5.28 -3.96 0.04
CA TYR A 70 -5.23 -2.99 1.12
C TYR A 70 -5.82 -1.62 0.72
N TYR A 71 -5.41 -1.05 -0.42
CA TYR A 71 -5.92 0.25 -0.85
C TYR A 71 -7.41 0.20 -1.23
N VAL A 72 -7.88 -0.88 -1.85
CA VAL A 72 -9.30 -1.08 -2.13
C VAL A 72 -10.10 -1.16 -0.83
N ALA A 73 -9.62 -1.92 0.15
CA ALA A 73 -10.28 -2.02 1.45
C ALA A 73 -10.34 -0.68 2.19
N LEU A 74 -9.29 0.15 2.12
CA LEU A 74 -9.28 1.51 2.66
C LEU A 74 -10.31 2.40 1.99
N MET A 75 -10.41 2.36 0.65
CA MET A 75 -11.40 3.15 -0.10
C MET A 75 -12.83 2.75 0.26
N VAL A 76 -13.12 1.45 0.30
CA VAL A 76 -14.43 0.94 0.68
C VAL A 76 -14.78 1.36 2.12
N GLY A 77 -13.86 1.18 3.06
CA GLY A 77 -14.07 1.59 4.44
C GLY A 77 -14.30 3.09 4.59
N ALA A 78 -13.54 3.92 3.86
CA ALA A 78 -13.68 5.38 3.93
C ALA A 78 -14.96 5.90 3.27
N THR A 79 -15.45 5.26 2.20
CA THR A 79 -16.66 5.68 1.47
C THR A 79 -17.95 5.18 2.13
N MET A 80 -17.99 3.91 2.51
CA MET A 80 -19.21 3.30 3.09
C MET A 80 -19.38 3.61 4.58
N GLY A 81 -18.41 4.29 5.19
CA GLY A 81 -18.34 4.47 6.64
C GLY A 81 -17.82 3.18 7.30
N TRP A 82 -16.97 3.36 8.28
CA TRP A 82 -16.32 2.26 9.03
C TRP A 82 -17.32 1.29 9.72
N SER A 83 -18.63 1.59 9.66
CA SER A 83 -19.70 0.78 10.25
C SER A 83 -20.03 -0.48 9.43
N TYR A 84 -19.59 -0.59 8.18
CA TYR A 84 -19.74 -1.80 7.36
C TYR A 84 -18.62 -2.82 7.62
N GLY A 85 -18.19 -2.95 8.85
CA GLY A 85 -17.58 -4.20 9.28
C GLY A 85 -18.70 -5.19 9.55
N ILE A 86 -18.64 -6.36 8.92
CA ILE A 86 -19.43 -7.54 9.24
C ILE A 86 -19.93 -7.42 10.68
N ASN A 87 -21.24 -7.37 10.88
CA ASN A 87 -21.86 -7.56 12.19
C ASN A 87 -21.58 -9.00 12.68
N LEU A 88 -20.29 -9.32 12.76
CA LEU A 88 -19.83 -10.41 13.57
C LEU A 88 -19.95 -9.88 14.99
N SER A 89 -21.12 -10.03 15.55
CA SER A 89 -21.39 -9.88 16.98
C SER A 89 -20.59 -10.94 17.74
N ILE A 90 -19.27 -10.83 17.62
CA ILE A 90 -18.39 -11.44 18.60
C ILE A 90 -18.50 -10.50 19.81
N GLN A 91 -19.45 -10.80 20.63
CA GLN A 91 -19.79 -10.20 21.91
C GLN A 91 -18.66 -10.38 22.93
N PHE A 92 -17.39 -10.33 22.48
CA PHE A 92 -16.24 -10.66 23.34
C PHE A 92 -15.39 -9.47 23.78
N THR A 93 -15.65 -8.25 23.28
CA THR A 93 -14.95 -7.07 23.82
C THR A 93 -15.83 -5.83 23.63
N SER A 94 -15.94 -5.02 24.68
CA SER A 94 -16.49 -3.66 24.68
C SER A 94 -15.64 -2.72 23.82
N LEU A 95 -15.29 -3.12 22.59
CA LEU A 95 -14.55 -2.30 21.67
C LEU A 95 -15.49 -1.23 21.09
N LYS A 96 -15.26 0.01 21.49
CA LYS A 96 -15.95 1.22 21.03
C LYS A 96 -15.83 1.43 19.51
N TYR A 97 -15.00 0.64 18.81
CA TYR A 97 -14.65 0.81 17.40
C TYR A 97 -15.14 -0.39 16.56
N PRO A 98 -15.60 -0.13 15.32
CA PRO A 98 -15.99 -1.21 14.42
C PRO A 98 -14.78 -2.09 14.09
N PHE A 99 -14.97 -3.40 14.13
CA PHE A 99 -13.93 -4.40 13.90
C PHE A 99 -13.14 -4.16 12.59
N GLY A 100 -13.83 -3.72 11.53
CA GLY A 100 -13.21 -3.42 10.24
C GLY A 100 -12.16 -2.30 10.33
N LEU A 101 -12.42 -1.27 11.14
CA LEU A 101 -11.45 -0.18 11.34
C LEU A 101 -10.21 -0.66 12.09
N VAL A 102 -10.39 -1.48 13.12
CA VAL A 102 -9.26 -2.07 13.87
C VAL A 102 -8.42 -2.96 12.96
N LEU A 103 -9.05 -3.79 12.15
CA LEU A 103 -8.36 -4.66 11.19
C LEU A 103 -7.55 -3.84 10.17
N LEU A 104 -8.14 -2.79 9.60
CA LEU A 104 -7.45 -1.91 8.65
C LEU A 104 -6.31 -1.12 9.31
N PHE A 105 -6.48 -0.71 10.56
CA PHE A 105 -5.42 -0.07 11.31
C PHE A 105 -4.23 -1.03 11.55
N LEU A 106 -4.50 -2.27 11.97
CA LEU A 106 -3.46 -3.29 12.14
C LEU A 106 -2.77 -3.62 10.82
N ALA A 107 -3.53 -3.79 9.73
CA ALA A 107 -2.99 -3.98 8.39
C ALA A 107 -2.08 -2.80 7.99
N SER A 108 -2.51 -1.56 8.27
CA SER A 108 -1.73 -0.36 8.00
C SER A 108 -0.43 -0.32 8.81
N ALA A 109 -0.47 -0.69 10.09
CA ALA A 109 0.74 -0.80 10.91
C ALA A 109 1.74 -1.83 10.33
N VAL A 110 1.24 -2.99 9.90
CA VAL A 110 2.06 -4.02 9.24
C VAL A 110 2.68 -3.48 7.94
N THR A 111 1.93 -2.75 7.11
CA THR A 111 2.49 -2.18 5.86
C THR A 111 3.58 -1.16 6.13
N VAL A 112 3.49 -0.39 7.22
CA VAL A 112 4.55 0.57 7.63
C VAL A 112 5.80 -0.18 8.08
N VAL A 113 5.66 -1.20 8.93
CA VAL A 113 6.80 -2.01 9.40
C VAL A 113 7.50 -2.69 8.22
N LEU A 114 6.73 -3.33 7.33
CA LEU A 114 7.25 -3.92 6.09
C LEU A 114 7.92 -2.87 5.21
N GLY A 115 7.38 -1.66 5.15
CA GLY A 115 7.94 -0.54 4.41
C GLY A 115 9.34 -0.18 4.89
N PHE A 116 9.57 -0.07 6.19
CA PHE A 116 10.90 0.16 6.75
C PHE A 116 11.88 -0.97 6.41
N TYR A 117 11.43 -2.22 6.53
CA TYR A 117 12.24 -3.37 6.14
C TYR A 117 12.62 -3.34 4.66
N LEU A 118 11.66 -3.04 3.78
CA LEU A 118 11.89 -2.97 2.33
C LEU A 118 12.82 -1.80 1.94
N ILE A 119 12.68 -0.64 2.58
CA ILE A 119 13.60 0.49 2.40
C ILE A 119 15.02 0.10 2.84
N TYR A 120 15.15 -0.59 3.97
CA TYR A 120 16.44 -1.12 4.42
C TYR A 120 17.03 -2.11 3.39
N ALA A 121 16.23 -3.07 2.92
CA ALA A 121 16.64 -4.04 1.91
C ALA A 121 17.06 -3.36 0.60
N LEU A 122 16.32 -2.35 0.15
CA LEU A 122 16.65 -1.57 -1.05
C LEU A 122 18.02 -0.91 -0.94
N ARG A 123 18.27 -0.24 0.19
CA ARG A 123 19.52 0.53 0.39
C ARG A 123 20.72 -0.36 0.68
N ARG A 124 20.55 -1.37 1.54
CA ARG A 124 21.67 -2.16 2.09
C ARG A 124 21.93 -3.48 1.36
N LYS A 125 20.88 -4.09 0.79
CA LYS A 125 21.00 -5.40 0.12
C LYS A 125 21.06 -5.28 -1.40
N LEU A 126 20.21 -4.42 -1.97
CA LEU A 126 20.09 -4.27 -3.41
C LEU A 126 20.90 -3.10 -3.97
N HIS A 127 21.39 -2.19 -3.11
CA HIS A 127 22.11 -0.97 -3.50
C HIS A 127 21.42 -0.20 -4.64
N THR A 128 20.07 -0.19 -4.61
CA THR A 128 19.24 0.32 -5.69
C THR A 128 18.31 1.41 -5.17
N HIS A 129 18.15 2.48 -5.94
CA HIS A 129 17.22 3.56 -5.64
C HIS A 129 15.97 3.42 -6.49
N CYS A 130 14.82 3.23 -5.85
CA CYS A 130 13.51 3.16 -6.51
C CYS A 130 12.59 4.27 -5.96
N PRO A 131 12.44 5.40 -6.68
CA PRO A 131 11.61 6.52 -6.21
C PRO A 131 10.14 6.12 -5.96
N LEU A 132 9.56 5.30 -6.85
CA LEU A 132 8.19 4.81 -6.69
C LEU A 132 8.01 3.88 -5.49
N CYS A 133 9.05 3.12 -5.12
CA CYS A 133 9.02 2.33 -3.89
C CYS A 133 8.97 3.24 -2.66
N TYR A 134 9.80 4.30 -2.63
CA TYR A 134 9.78 5.27 -1.54
C TYR A 134 8.43 6.00 -1.46
N LEU A 135 7.86 6.38 -2.61
CA LEU A 135 6.54 7.00 -2.68
C LEU A 135 5.46 6.08 -2.08
N GLY A 136 5.44 4.80 -2.46
CA GLY A 136 4.48 3.83 -1.92
C GLY A 136 4.59 3.70 -0.40
N HIS A 137 5.80 3.63 0.15
CA HIS A 137 6.00 3.55 1.60
C HIS A 137 5.64 4.86 2.33
N ALA A 138 5.91 6.01 1.71
CA ALA A 138 5.48 7.31 2.26
C ALA A 138 3.95 7.42 2.30
N LEU A 139 3.25 6.99 1.24
CA LEU A 139 1.78 6.94 1.21
C LEU A 139 1.22 6.04 2.32
N ASN A 140 1.81 4.86 2.54
CA ASN A 140 1.40 3.96 3.62
C ASN A 140 1.59 4.58 5.01
N ALA A 141 2.69 5.29 5.23
CA ALA A 141 2.94 5.98 6.50
C ALA A 141 1.93 7.11 6.74
N ILE A 142 1.61 7.91 5.71
CA ILE A 142 0.62 8.98 5.82
C ILE A 142 -0.77 8.39 6.09
N LEU A 143 -1.16 7.32 5.38
CA LEU A 143 -2.44 6.64 5.59
C LEU A 143 -2.56 6.07 7.01
N PHE A 144 -1.48 5.51 7.55
CA PHE A 144 -1.43 5.05 8.94
C PHE A 144 -1.68 6.18 9.94
N ILE A 145 -1.05 7.34 9.74
CA ILE A 145 -1.25 8.52 10.59
C ILE A 145 -2.71 9.02 10.48
N LEU A 146 -3.27 9.05 9.27
CA LEU A 146 -4.66 9.46 9.06
C LEU A 146 -5.65 8.51 9.73
N LEU A 147 -5.39 7.20 9.69
CA LEU A 147 -6.21 6.22 10.41
C LEU A 147 -6.12 6.42 11.92
N LEU A 148 -4.93 6.73 12.45
CA LEU A 148 -4.75 7.12 13.85
C LEU A 148 -5.65 8.31 14.22
N VAL A 149 -5.64 9.36 13.39
CA VAL A 149 -6.46 10.57 13.62
C VAL A 149 -7.97 10.27 13.53
N VAL A 150 -8.38 9.27 12.73
CA VAL A 150 -9.79 8.87 12.64
C VAL A 150 -10.24 8.04 13.85
N ILE A 151 -9.30 7.32 14.49
CA ILE A 151 -9.56 6.48 15.66
C ILE A 151 -9.59 7.34 16.94
N TRP A 152 -8.80 8.42 17.00
CA TRP A 152 -8.77 9.34 18.16
C TRP A 152 -9.83 10.43 18.05
#